data_aabc90331e05c9b61cee642936fd4c1e
#
_entry.id   aabc90331e05c9b61cee642936fd4c1e
#
_cell.length_a   1.000
_cell.length_b   1.000
_cell.length_c   1.000
_cell.angle_alpha   90.00
_cell.angle_beta   90.00
_cell.angle_gamma   90.00
#
_symmetry.space_group_name_H-M   'P 1'
#
loop_
_entity.id
_entity.type
_entity.pdbx_description
1 polymer ?
#
loop_
_entity_poly.entity_id
_entity_poly.type
_entity_poly.pdbx_seq_one_letter_code
_entity_poly.pdbx_strand_id
1 'polypeptide(L)'
;MNRILVSVAVLSVSAQLLAFAQEESALPSSSPEPALSPEPALETQAESNLKALSLVDCVQIGLEHNLDIKINRFAPQISEYNYSMAYAGYDPVLNTSYNYGFSKNPSSLDPGTTIINLDRDIYSDSLSSSLSMLSPSGGTVSLSGSYNRSGFSSGMYNMGNNDQFNANGAINLRQPLLKNFWIDGTRMGIKVAKKNMEVSQMTYEYSLMTTIYSIENAYYSLIGAREDIIAAEQNLSQAEEFLEETRKKV
;
A
#
# COMPACT_ATOMS: atom_id res chain seq x y z
N MET A 1 -35.66 0.08 -32.94
CA MET A 1 -34.37 -0.47 -33.35
C MET A 1 -33.18 0.13 -32.54
N ASN A 2 -33.45 0.64 -31.30
CA ASN A 2 -32.41 1.29 -30.45
C ASN A 2 -32.23 0.62 -29.07
N ARG A 3 -32.64 -0.66 -28.92
CA ARG A 3 -32.60 -1.36 -27.63
C ARG A 3 -31.38 -2.25 -27.41
N ILE A 4 -30.50 -2.39 -28.40
CA ILE A 4 -29.39 -3.38 -28.35
C ILE A 4 -28.05 -2.71 -27.98
N LEU A 5 -27.91 -1.38 -28.14
CA LEU A 5 -26.62 -0.70 -27.99
C LEU A 5 -26.23 -0.38 -26.53
N VAL A 6 -27.16 -0.36 -25.59
CA VAL A 6 -26.84 -0.07 -24.17
C VAL A 6 -26.40 -1.31 -23.39
N SER A 7 -26.83 -2.51 -23.80
CA SER A 7 -26.45 -3.77 -23.13
C SER A 7 -25.01 -4.22 -23.42
N VAL A 8 -24.39 -3.76 -24.51
CA VAL A 8 -23.05 -4.20 -24.91
C VAL A 8 -21.95 -3.42 -24.20
N ALA A 9 -22.22 -2.17 -23.79
CA ALA A 9 -21.22 -1.34 -23.12
C ALA A 9 -20.96 -1.69 -21.65
N VAL A 10 -21.90 -2.32 -20.97
CA VAL A 10 -21.75 -2.70 -19.55
C VAL A 10 -21.05 -4.05 -19.39
N LEU A 11 -21.14 -4.93 -20.39
CA LEU A 11 -20.47 -6.25 -20.37
C LEU A 11 -18.96 -6.16 -20.69
N SER A 12 -18.51 -5.09 -21.35
CA SER A 12 -17.09 -4.96 -21.72
C SER A 12 -16.18 -4.51 -20.56
N VAL A 13 -16.72 -3.87 -19.53
CA VAL A 13 -15.93 -3.42 -18.36
C VAL A 13 -15.71 -4.54 -17.35
N SER A 14 -16.65 -5.49 -17.24
CA SER A 14 -16.50 -6.64 -16.33
C SER A 14 -15.57 -7.74 -16.86
N ALA A 15 -15.37 -7.83 -18.18
CA ALA A 15 -14.49 -8.83 -18.78
C ALA A 15 -13.00 -8.48 -18.69
N GLN A 16 -12.65 -7.19 -18.56
CA GLN A 16 -11.26 -6.77 -18.42
C GLN A 16 -10.71 -6.91 -16.98
N LEU A 17 -11.57 -6.94 -15.96
CA LEU A 17 -11.13 -7.17 -14.57
C LEU A 17 -10.87 -8.63 -14.24
N LEU A 18 -11.42 -9.59 -15.00
CA LEU A 18 -11.19 -11.03 -14.81
C LEU A 18 -9.94 -11.56 -15.52
N ALA A 19 -9.40 -10.84 -16.48
CA ALA A 19 -8.16 -11.23 -17.19
C ALA A 19 -6.88 -10.95 -16.40
N PHE A 20 -6.92 -10.10 -15.36
CA PHE A 20 -5.75 -9.76 -14.54
C PHE A 20 -5.50 -10.70 -13.34
N ALA A 21 -6.41 -11.63 -13.08
CA ALA A 21 -6.33 -12.52 -11.90
C ALA A 21 -5.87 -13.95 -12.21
N GLN A 22 -5.48 -14.28 -13.44
CA GLN A 22 -5.15 -15.65 -13.84
C GLN A 22 -3.69 -15.90 -14.24
N GLU A 23 -2.77 -14.96 -14.01
CA GLU A 23 -1.36 -15.12 -14.43
C GLU A 23 -0.37 -15.33 -13.26
N GLU A 24 -0.85 -15.80 -12.10
CA GLU A 24 0.02 -16.09 -10.95
C GLU A 24 -0.24 -17.49 -10.37
N SER A 25 0.03 -18.54 -11.17
CA SER A 25 0.29 -19.87 -10.63
C SER A 25 1.00 -20.78 -11.65
N ALA A 26 2.29 -20.53 -11.87
CA ALA A 26 3.20 -21.53 -12.44
C ALA A 26 4.58 -21.39 -11.76
N LEU A 27 4.71 -22.02 -10.60
CA LEU A 27 6.03 -22.36 -10.03
C LEU A 27 6.56 -23.58 -10.77
N PRO A 28 7.74 -23.51 -11.37
CA PRO A 28 8.42 -24.70 -11.87
C PRO A 28 9.08 -25.45 -10.70
N SER A 29 8.72 -26.70 -10.57
CA SER A 29 9.32 -27.67 -9.67
C SER A 29 10.71 -28.08 -10.13
N SER A 30 11.60 -28.30 -9.13
CA SER A 30 12.79 -29.12 -9.14
C SER A 30 13.92 -28.79 -10.10
N SER A 31 14.94 -28.12 -9.56
CA SER A 31 16.32 -28.25 -10.02
C SER A 31 17.09 -29.23 -9.15
N PRO A 32 17.92 -30.10 -9.72
CA PRO A 32 18.73 -31.05 -8.96
C PRO A 32 19.89 -30.34 -8.26
N GLU A 33 20.17 -30.82 -7.08
CA GLU A 33 21.32 -30.52 -6.21
C GLU A 33 22.65 -30.66 -6.96
N PRO A 34 23.52 -29.63 -7.05
CA PRO A 34 24.86 -29.83 -7.58
C PRO A 34 25.78 -30.42 -6.52
N ALA A 35 26.41 -31.52 -6.87
CA ALA A 35 27.45 -32.21 -6.13
C ALA A 35 28.54 -31.25 -5.65
N LEU A 36 28.90 -31.38 -4.37
CA LEU A 36 30.06 -30.76 -3.72
C LEU A 36 31.35 -31.17 -4.46
N SER A 37 31.89 -30.24 -5.24
CA SER A 37 33.29 -30.31 -5.70
C SER A 37 34.19 -29.75 -4.60
N PRO A 38 35.39 -30.31 -4.37
CA PRO A 38 36.29 -29.87 -3.32
C PRO A 38 36.79 -28.46 -3.59
N GLU A 39 36.68 -27.64 -2.54
CA GLU A 39 37.14 -26.27 -2.42
C GLU A 39 38.63 -26.14 -2.79
N PRO A 40 39.03 -25.32 -3.77
CA PRO A 40 40.41 -24.97 -3.92
C PRO A 40 40.80 -23.95 -2.85
N ALA A 41 41.90 -24.26 -2.20
CA ALA A 41 42.55 -23.48 -1.16
C ALA A 41 42.55 -21.96 -1.48
N LEU A 42 41.75 -21.19 -0.69
CA LEU A 42 41.76 -19.73 -0.63
C LEU A 42 42.89 -19.26 0.32
N GLU A 43 44.10 -19.69 0.04
CA GLU A 43 45.27 -19.10 0.65
C GLU A 43 46.06 -18.33 -0.41
N THR A 44 46.39 -17.08 -0.05
CA THR A 44 47.38 -16.24 -0.74
C THR A 44 46.84 -15.26 -1.79
N GLN A 45 45.84 -14.44 -1.49
CA GLN A 45 45.67 -13.15 -2.19
C GLN A 45 45.18 -11.98 -1.28
N ALA A 46 45.24 -12.10 0.03
CA ALA A 46 44.76 -11.08 0.95
C ALA A 46 45.79 -10.00 1.32
N GLU A 47 47.02 -10.05 0.85
CA GLU A 47 48.07 -9.14 1.32
C GLU A 47 48.41 -7.93 0.43
N SER A 48 47.74 -7.73 -0.70
CA SER A 48 48.21 -6.67 -1.64
C SER A 48 47.34 -5.42 -1.75
N ASN A 49 46.28 -5.22 -0.94
CA ASN A 49 45.47 -4.01 -1.02
C ASN A 49 45.03 -3.46 0.35
N LEU A 50 45.93 -3.36 1.30
CA LEU A 50 45.71 -2.54 2.50
C LEU A 50 45.71 -1.06 2.09
N LYS A 51 44.60 -0.58 1.52
CA LYS A 51 44.38 0.84 1.28
C LYS A 51 44.13 1.51 2.64
N ALA A 52 45.01 2.39 3.07
CA ALA A 52 44.75 3.23 4.23
C ALA A 52 43.53 4.10 3.93
N LEU A 53 42.39 3.75 4.51
CA LEU A 53 41.14 4.50 4.38
C LEU A 53 41.15 5.63 5.39
N SER A 54 40.95 6.86 4.92
CA SER A 54 40.69 7.99 5.81
C SER A 54 39.27 7.90 6.40
N LEU A 55 39.02 8.60 7.51
CA LEU A 55 37.68 8.69 8.10
C LEU A 55 36.65 9.18 7.08
N VAL A 56 37.01 10.15 6.25
CA VAL A 56 36.15 10.73 5.23
C VAL A 56 35.77 9.67 4.17
N ASP A 57 36.76 8.88 3.73
CA ASP A 57 36.52 7.79 2.77
C ASP A 57 35.57 6.72 3.36
N CYS A 58 35.76 6.37 4.64
CA CYS A 58 34.89 5.43 5.34
C CYS A 58 33.44 5.93 5.43
N VAL A 59 33.25 7.22 5.74
CA VAL A 59 31.93 7.84 5.79
C VAL A 59 31.28 7.85 4.41
N GLN A 60 32.03 8.22 3.36
CA GLN A 60 31.50 8.27 2.00
C GLN A 60 31.07 6.87 1.54
N ILE A 61 31.93 5.87 1.68
CA ILE A 61 31.62 4.48 1.30
C ILE A 61 30.43 3.96 2.12
N GLY A 62 30.40 4.26 3.42
CA GLY A 62 29.31 3.86 4.30
C GLY A 62 27.98 4.45 3.88
N LEU A 63 27.93 5.75 3.54
CA LEU A 63 26.71 6.41 3.08
C LEU A 63 26.23 5.89 1.71
N GLU A 64 27.15 5.59 0.80
CA GLU A 64 26.83 5.10 -0.53
C GLU A 64 26.27 3.65 -0.52
N HIS A 65 26.79 2.82 0.36
CA HIS A 65 26.46 1.37 0.38
C HIS A 65 25.46 0.98 1.46
N ASN A 66 25.14 1.86 2.40
CA ASN A 66 24.18 1.57 3.47
C ASN A 66 22.77 1.43 2.90
N LEU A 67 22.17 0.25 3.09
CA LEU A 67 20.81 -0.07 2.64
C LEU A 67 19.74 0.68 3.46
N ASP A 68 19.98 0.90 4.76
CA ASP A 68 19.04 1.60 5.63
C ASP A 68 18.87 3.06 5.19
N ILE A 69 19.96 3.73 4.79
CA ILE A 69 19.88 5.08 4.24
C ILE A 69 19.12 5.10 2.91
N LYS A 70 19.36 4.11 2.04
CA LYS A 70 18.65 3.99 0.77
C LYS A 70 17.15 3.78 1.00
N ILE A 71 16.77 2.98 1.99
CA ILE A 71 15.37 2.76 2.36
C ILE A 71 14.78 4.03 2.99
N ASN A 72 15.46 4.63 3.97
CA ASN A 72 14.98 5.82 4.68
C ASN A 72 14.82 7.04 3.77
N ARG A 73 15.54 7.10 2.65
CA ARG A 73 15.37 8.14 1.62
C ARG A 73 13.97 8.17 1.02
N PHE A 74 13.27 7.04 1.00
CA PHE A 74 11.89 6.98 0.47
C PHE A 74 10.84 7.47 1.47
N ALA A 75 11.14 7.52 2.77
CA ALA A 75 10.17 7.96 3.77
C ALA A 75 9.66 9.41 3.56
N PRO A 76 10.50 10.42 3.27
CA PRO A 76 10.04 11.75 2.90
C PRO A 76 9.18 11.75 1.63
N GLN A 77 9.53 10.99 0.60
CA GLN A 77 8.76 10.89 -0.64
C GLN A 77 7.37 10.29 -0.40
N ILE A 78 7.28 9.22 0.41
CA ILE A 78 6.00 8.63 0.79
C ILE A 78 5.16 9.65 1.56
N SER A 79 5.76 10.44 2.46
CA SER A 79 5.06 11.47 3.22
C SER A 79 4.58 12.62 2.33
N GLU A 80 5.30 12.96 1.26
CA GLU A 80 4.90 13.93 0.25
C GLU A 80 3.68 13.44 -0.55
N TYR A 81 3.69 12.17 -0.96
CA TYR A 81 2.51 11.57 -1.60
C TYR A 81 1.31 11.50 -0.66
N ASN A 82 1.51 11.18 0.60
CA ASN A 82 0.45 11.20 1.61
C ASN A 82 -0.12 12.61 1.83
N TYR A 83 0.73 13.64 1.77
CA TYR A 83 0.27 15.03 1.82
C TYR A 83 -0.57 15.37 0.58
N SER A 84 -0.14 14.97 -0.61
CA SER A 84 -0.93 15.15 -1.84
C SER A 84 -2.26 14.39 -1.78
N MET A 85 -2.24 13.16 -1.29
CA MET A 85 -3.43 12.32 -1.12
C MET A 85 -4.42 12.91 -0.08
N ALA A 86 -3.95 13.69 0.87
CA ALA A 86 -4.84 14.34 1.84
C ALA A 86 -5.83 15.34 1.19
N TYR A 87 -5.53 15.84 -0.01
CA TYR A 87 -6.45 16.67 -0.80
C TYR A 87 -7.56 15.87 -1.49
N ALA A 88 -7.40 14.56 -1.64
CA ALA A 88 -8.41 13.70 -2.27
C ALA A 88 -9.77 13.72 -1.57
N GLY A 89 -9.83 14.21 -0.32
CA GLY A 89 -11.10 14.47 0.36
C GLY A 89 -11.99 15.54 -0.30
N TYR A 90 -11.44 16.34 -1.21
CA TYR A 90 -12.18 17.35 -1.99
C TYR A 90 -12.51 16.87 -3.40
N ASP A 91 -11.94 15.74 -3.84
CA ASP A 91 -12.19 15.23 -5.18
C ASP A 91 -13.63 14.76 -5.34
N PRO A 92 -14.25 15.00 -6.51
CA PRO A 92 -15.59 14.52 -6.79
C PRO A 92 -15.58 12.98 -6.89
N VAL A 93 -16.52 12.34 -6.20
CA VAL A 93 -16.69 10.89 -6.19
C VAL A 93 -17.98 10.54 -6.93
N LEU A 94 -17.87 9.76 -8.00
CA LEU A 94 -18.99 9.18 -8.73
C LEU A 94 -19.21 7.74 -8.28
N ASN A 95 -20.37 7.47 -7.71
CA ASN A 95 -20.81 6.13 -7.36
C ASN A 95 -21.95 5.73 -8.30
N THR A 96 -21.82 4.60 -8.96
CA THR A 96 -22.86 4.03 -9.81
C THR A 96 -23.07 2.58 -9.44
N SER A 97 -24.33 2.20 -9.22
CA SER A 97 -24.69 0.81 -8.93
C SER A 97 -25.86 0.37 -9.79
N TYR A 98 -25.80 -0.84 -10.31
CA TYR A 98 -26.88 -1.50 -11.01
C TYR A 98 -27.16 -2.82 -10.32
N ASN A 99 -28.43 -3.05 -9.98
CA ASN A 99 -28.87 -4.30 -9.39
C ASN A 99 -30.02 -4.87 -10.23
N TYR A 100 -29.93 -6.14 -10.53
CA TYR A 100 -30.99 -6.93 -11.15
C TYR A 100 -31.44 -8.00 -10.17
N GLY A 101 -32.73 -8.04 -9.91
CA GLY A 101 -33.37 -9.05 -9.07
C GLY A 101 -34.40 -9.85 -9.87
N PHE A 102 -34.36 -11.16 -9.73
CA PHE A 102 -35.39 -12.07 -10.27
C PHE A 102 -35.78 -13.03 -9.17
N SER A 103 -37.10 -13.20 -8.96
CA SER A 103 -37.66 -14.13 -8.00
C SER A 103 -38.84 -14.84 -8.62
N LYS A 104 -38.85 -16.16 -8.52
CA LYS A 104 -39.93 -17.03 -8.98
C LYS A 104 -40.68 -17.59 -7.78
N ASN A 105 -41.95 -17.24 -7.67
CA ASN A 105 -42.85 -17.77 -6.66
C ASN A 105 -43.79 -18.78 -7.32
N PRO A 106 -43.59 -20.09 -7.11
CA PRO A 106 -44.46 -21.10 -7.66
C PRO A 106 -45.85 -21.03 -7.03
N SER A 107 -46.87 -21.44 -7.77
CA SER A 107 -48.25 -21.58 -7.27
C SER A 107 -48.31 -22.55 -6.10
N SER A 108 -48.94 -22.17 -5.01
CA SER A 108 -49.22 -23.04 -3.88
C SER A 108 -50.71 -23.04 -3.53
N LEU A 109 -51.24 -24.24 -3.24
CA LEU A 109 -52.59 -24.42 -2.68
C LEU A 109 -52.45 -24.37 -1.15
N ASP A 110 -53.18 -23.48 -0.50
CA ASP A 110 -53.23 -23.46 0.96
C ASP A 110 -54.25 -24.54 1.43
N PRO A 111 -53.79 -25.58 2.18
CA PRO A 111 -54.71 -26.65 2.63
C PRO A 111 -55.67 -26.08 3.66
N GLY A 112 -56.89 -25.78 3.23
CA GLY A 112 -57.99 -25.29 4.07
C GLY A 112 -58.65 -24.00 3.60
N THR A 113 -58.14 -23.37 2.57
CA THR A 113 -58.75 -22.24 1.90
C THR A 113 -58.76 -22.45 0.39
N THR A 114 -59.79 -21.98 -0.29
CA THR A 114 -59.86 -22.03 -1.77
C THR A 114 -58.97 -20.97 -2.43
N ILE A 115 -57.93 -20.50 -1.72
CA ILE A 115 -57.03 -19.46 -2.21
C ILE A 115 -55.87 -20.13 -2.96
N ILE A 116 -55.85 -19.94 -4.26
CA ILE A 116 -54.75 -20.36 -5.14
C ILE A 116 -53.77 -19.18 -5.21
N ASN A 117 -52.62 -19.33 -4.63
CA ASN A 117 -51.50 -18.41 -4.92
C ASN A 117 -51.01 -18.72 -6.33
N LEU A 118 -51.22 -17.79 -7.25
CA LEU A 118 -50.80 -17.94 -8.64
C LEU A 118 -49.27 -17.90 -8.78
N ASP A 119 -48.76 -18.67 -9.73
CA ASP A 119 -47.38 -18.59 -10.16
C ASP A 119 -47.02 -17.14 -10.56
N ARG A 120 -45.99 -16.61 -9.95
CA ARG A 120 -45.63 -15.21 -10.12
C ARG A 120 -44.12 -15.05 -10.22
N ASP A 121 -43.67 -14.63 -11.39
CA ASP A 121 -42.28 -14.20 -11.62
C ASP A 121 -42.17 -12.69 -11.35
N ILE A 122 -41.33 -12.32 -10.40
CA ILE A 122 -41.09 -10.93 -10.02
C ILE A 122 -39.70 -10.58 -10.54
N TYR A 123 -39.60 -9.46 -11.22
CA TYR A 123 -38.32 -8.91 -11.66
C TYR A 123 -38.17 -7.45 -11.24
N SER A 124 -36.97 -7.08 -10.94
CA SER A 124 -36.62 -5.70 -10.55
C SER A 124 -35.28 -5.31 -11.13
N ASP A 125 -35.23 -4.13 -11.73
CA ASP A 125 -34.01 -3.47 -12.19
C ASP A 125 -33.86 -2.17 -11.41
N SER A 126 -32.72 -1.92 -10.85
CA SER A 126 -32.42 -0.66 -10.23
C SER A 126 -31.06 -0.14 -10.68
N LEU A 127 -31.05 1.09 -11.16
CA LEU A 127 -29.83 1.83 -11.48
C LEU A 127 -29.81 3.07 -10.59
N SER A 128 -28.75 3.25 -9.83
CA SER A 128 -28.51 4.48 -9.07
C SER A 128 -27.14 5.06 -9.40
N SER A 129 -27.09 6.36 -9.57
CA SER A 129 -25.85 7.09 -9.79
C SER A 129 -25.84 8.33 -8.91
N SER A 130 -24.71 8.56 -8.22
CA SER A 130 -24.53 9.74 -7.39
C SER A 130 -23.13 10.31 -7.55
N LEU A 131 -23.06 11.60 -7.79
CA LEU A 131 -21.84 12.41 -7.79
C LEU A 131 -21.85 13.27 -6.54
N SER A 132 -20.82 13.17 -5.72
CA SER A 132 -20.69 13.96 -4.50
C SER A 132 -19.31 14.60 -4.41
N MET A 133 -19.27 15.84 -3.90
CA MET A 133 -18.05 16.61 -3.72
C MET A 133 -18.11 17.42 -2.42
N LEU A 134 -17.00 17.46 -1.70
CA LEU A 134 -16.80 18.35 -0.57
C LEU A 134 -16.12 19.63 -1.04
N SER A 135 -16.71 20.78 -0.70
CA SER A 135 -16.10 22.09 -0.98
C SER A 135 -15.08 22.47 0.10
N PRO A 136 -14.02 23.23 -0.25
CA PRO A 136 -13.11 23.81 0.75
C PRO A 136 -13.78 24.69 1.81
N SER A 137 -15.01 25.17 1.59
CA SER A 137 -15.82 25.88 2.60
C SER A 137 -16.50 24.94 3.61
N GLY A 138 -16.25 23.63 3.55
CA GLY A 138 -16.92 22.62 4.37
C GLY A 138 -18.33 22.27 3.88
N GLY A 139 -18.78 22.83 2.76
CA GLY A 139 -20.05 22.52 2.12
C GLY A 139 -19.97 21.23 1.31
N THR A 140 -21.09 20.51 1.19
CA THR A 140 -21.23 19.34 0.33
C THR A 140 -22.21 19.61 -0.79
N VAL A 141 -21.84 19.22 -2.00
CA VAL A 141 -22.70 19.21 -3.17
C VAL A 141 -22.89 17.77 -3.60
N SER A 142 -24.13 17.34 -3.79
CA SER A 142 -24.41 16.01 -4.33
C SER A 142 -25.50 16.08 -5.40
N LEU A 143 -25.26 15.39 -6.48
CA LEU A 143 -26.19 15.13 -7.57
C LEU A 143 -26.48 13.62 -7.55
N SER A 144 -27.74 13.25 -7.47
CA SER A 144 -28.15 11.83 -7.48
C SER A 144 -29.25 11.59 -8.48
N GLY A 145 -29.21 10.44 -9.10
CA GLY A 145 -30.25 9.94 -9.99
C GLY A 145 -30.50 8.46 -9.71
N SER A 146 -31.76 8.06 -9.72
CA SER A 146 -32.13 6.66 -9.61
C SER A 146 -33.23 6.32 -10.61
N TYR A 147 -33.13 5.13 -11.17
CA TYR A 147 -34.12 4.51 -12.01
C TYR A 147 -34.42 3.13 -11.46
N ASN A 148 -35.69 2.87 -11.22
CA ASN A 148 -36.17 1.57 -10.75
C ASN A 148 -37.26 1.09 -11.68
N ARG A 149 -37.15 -0.15 -12.12
CA ARG A 149 -38.18 -0.88 -12.81
C ARG A 149 -38.53 -2.11 -11.97
N SER A 150 -39.79 -2.31 -11.68
CA SER A 150 -40.28 -3.53 -11.07
C SER A 150 -41.52 -4.03 -11.82
N GLY A 151 -41.62 -5.31 -11.96
CA GLY A 151 -42.73 -5.90 -12.62
C GLY A 151 -42.97 -7.33 -12.18
N PHE A 152 -44.14 -7.85 -12.52
CA PHE A 152 -44.44 -9.26 -12.33
C PHE A 152 -45.16 -9.82 -13.55
N SER A 153 -44.89 -11.08 -13.83
CA SER A 153 -45.58 -11.87 -14.83
C SER A 153 -46.32 -13.01 -14.15
N SER A 154 -47.59 -13.26 -14.49
CA SER A 154 -48.38 -14.37 -13.97
C SER A 154 -48.79 -15.29 -15.12
N GLY A 155 -48.46 -16.58 -14.98
CA GLY A 155 -48.66 -17.57 -16.04
C GLY A 155 -50.09 -18.02 -16.28
N MET A 156 -51.05 -17.77 -15.38
CA MET A 156 -52.36 -18.38 -15.43
C MET A 156 -53.48 -17.50 -16.02
N TYR A 157 -53.26 -16.21 -16.04
CA TYR A 157 -54.13 -15.27 -16.78
C TYR A 157 -53.20 -14.33 -17.55
N ASN A 158 -53.53 -14.12 -18.82
CA ASN A 158 -52.85 -13.17 -19.71
C ASN A 158 -53.07 -11.69 -19.24
N MET A 159 -52.93 -11.48 -17.92
CA MET A 159 -52.78 -10.17 -17.32
C MET A 159 -51.41 -9.67 -17.72
N GLY A 160 -51.38 -8.78 -18.67
CA GLY A 160 -50.15 -8.21 -19.24
C GLY A 160 -49.12 -7.83 -18.17
N ASN A 161 -47.86 -7.87 -18.54
CA ASN A 161 -46.76 -7.45 -17.70
C ASN A 161 -47.10 -6.11 -17.04
N ASN A 162 -47.20 -6.12 -15.71
CA ASN A 162 -47.43 -4.90 -14.95
C ASN A 162 -46.09 -4.29 -14.56
N ASP A 163 -45.47 -3.63 -15.51
CA ASP A 163 -44.18 -2.93 -15.31
C ASP A 163 -44.43 -1.55 -14.67
N GLN A 164 -43.80 -1.32 -13.54
CA GLN A 164 -43.77 -0.03 -12.90
C GLN A 164 -42.37 0.59 -13.07
N PHE A 165 -42.36 1.82 -13.51
CA PHE A 165 -41.12 2.58 -13.70
C PHE A 165 -41.13 3.77 -12.75
N ASN A 166 -40.03 3.95 -12.05
CA ASN A 166 -39.81 5.11 -11.18
C ASN A 166 -38.44 5.70 -11.49
N ALA A 167 -38.39 7.00 -11.78
CA ALA A 167 -37.14 7.72 -12.00
C ALA A 167 -37.14 8.97 -11.13
N ASN A 168 -36.07 9.16 -10.38
CA ASN A 168 -35.88 10.28 -9.49
C ASN A 168 -34.52 10.94 -9.75
N GLY A 169 -34.49 12.26 -9.68
CA GLY A 169 -33.26 13.05 -9.71
C GLY A 169 -33.29 14.08 -8.60
N ALA A 170 -32.17 14.28 -7.93
CA ALA A 170 -32.03 15.25 -6.85
C ALA A 170 -30.67 15.94 -6.86
N ILE A 171 -30.70 17.23 -6.57
CA ILE A 171 -29.49 18.04 -6.31
C ILE A 171 -29.59 18.51 -4.87
N ASN A 172 -28.57 18.15 -4.05
CA ASN A 172 -28.51 18.55 -2.67
C ASN A 172 -27.28 19.44 -2.47
N LEU A 173 -27.50 20.61 -1.89
CA LEU A 173 -26.46 21.52 -1.45
C LEU A 173 -26.59 21.72 0.06
N ARG A 174 -25.53 21.42 0.79
CA ARG A 174 -25.47 21.62 2.24
C ARG A 174 -24.25 22.47 2.58
N GLN A 175 -24.48 23.65 3.14
CA GLN A 175 -23.42 24.54 3.61
C GLN A 175 -23.53 24.71 5.12
N PRO A 176 -22.56 24.21 5.93
CA PRO A 176 -22.50 24.51 7.35
C PRO A 176 -22.09 25.97 7.54
N LEU A 177 -22.74 26.65 8.47
CA LEU A 177 -22.49 28.08 8.74
C LEU A 177 -21.54 28.31 9.93
N LEU A 178 -21.54 27.42 10.91
CA LEU A 178 -20.73 27.51 12.12
C LEU A 178 -19.81 26.30 12.29
N LYS A 179 -20.39 25.10 12.41
CA LYS A 179 -19.63 23.85 12.56
C LYS A 179 -18.98 23.50 11.23
N ASN A 180 -17.67 23.21 11.25
CA ASN A 180 -16.86 22.82 10.07
C ASN A 180 -16.72 23.93 9.00
N PHE A 181 -17.07 25.17 9.28
CA PHE A 181 -16.90 26.27 8.33
C PHE A 181 -15.43 26.69 8.18
N TRP A 182 -14.71 26.85 9.30
CA TRP A 182 -13.30 27.25 9.32
C TRP A 182 -12.33 26.07 9.36
N ILE A 183 -12.65 25.04 10.15
CA ILE A 183 -11.81 23.85 10.33
C ILE A 183 -12.72 22.64 10.21
N ASP A 184 -12.56 21.87 9.16
CA ASP A 184 -13.16 20.57 8.96
C ASP A 184 -12.11 19.45 9.10
N GLY A 185 -12.55 18.18 9.09
CA GLY A 185 -11.67 17.02 9.19
C GLY A 185 -10.65 16.95 8.05
N THR A 186 -11.05 17.33 6.83
CA THR A 186 -10.18 17.30 5.64
C THR A 186 -9.07 18.35 5.75
N ARG A 187 -9.40 19.60 6.12
CA ARG A 187 -8.39 20.65 6.35
C ARG A 187 -7.44 20.31 7.47
N MET A 188 -7.96 19.72 8.54
CA MET A 188 -7.11 19.26 9.64
C MET A 188 -6.19 18.15 9.18
N GLY A 189 -6.71 17.17 8.42
CA GLY A 189 -5.94 16.09 7.82
C GLY A 189 -4.81 16.61 6.92
N ILE A 190 -5.07 17.60 6.07
CA ILE A 190 -4.07 18.24 5.22
C ILE A 190 -2.97 18.92 6.06
N LYS A 191 -3.34 19.66 7.12
CA LYS A 191 -2.36 20.30 8.00
C LYS A 191 -1.48 19.27 8.72
N VAL A 192 -2.10 18.19 9.21
CA VAL A 192 -1.37 17.09 9.86
C VAL A 192 -0.44 16.40 8.86
N ALA A 193 -0.92 16.08 7.66
CA ALA A 193 -0.10 15.44 6.62
C ALA A 193 1.10 16.32 6.22
N LYS A 194 0.91 17.65 6.12
CA LYS A 194 2.01 18.60 5.89
C LYS A 194 3.06 18.55 7.00
N LYS A 195 2.61 18.53 8.25
CA LYS A 195 3.54 18.43 9.39
C LYS A 195 4.26 17.08 9.45
N ASN A 196 3.57 16.00 9.12
CA ASN A 196 4.19 14.68 9.03
C ASN A 196 5.27 14.62 7.92
N MET A 197 5.07 15.32 6.80
CA MET A 197 6.08 15.45 5.75
C MET A 197 7.33 16.17 6.29
N GLU A 198 7.16 17.30 6.99
CA GLU A 198 8.27 18.03 7.62
C GLU A 198 9.02 17.15 8.65
N VAL A 199 8.28 16.42 9.50
CA VAL A 199 8.86 15.48 10.47
C VAL A 199 9.62 14.35 9.78
N SER A 200 9.08 13.81 8.69
CA SER A 200 9.74 12.74 7.92
C SER A 200 11.07 13.19 7.32
N GLN A 201 11.15 14.44 6.83
CA GLN A 201 12.42 15.02 6.35
C GLN A 201 13.45 15.12 7.47
N MET A 202 13.07 15.65 8.63
CA MET A 202 13.96 15.76 9.80
C MET A 202 14.40 14.37 10.31
N THR A 203 13.51 13.38 10.26
CA THR A 203 13.82 12.00 10.65
C THR A 203 14.86 11.38 9.71
N TYR A 204 14.78 11.65 8.42
CA TYR A 204 15.78 11.21 7.47
C TYR A 204 17.15 11.85 7.73
N GLU A 205 17.20 13.16 7.97
CA GLU A 205 18.43 13.86 8.36
C GLU A 205 19.03 13.30 9.66
N TYR A 206 18.19 13.03 10.64
CA TYR A 206 18.63 12.39 11.90
C TYR A 206 19.21 10.99 11.65
N SER A 207 18.60 10.21 10.77
CA SER A 207 19.11 8.88 10.38
C SER A 207 20.50 8.98 9.73
N LEU A 208 20.72 9.97 8.86
CA LEU A 208 22.04 10.25 8.27
C LEU A 208 23.08 10.55 9.36
N MET A 209 22.76 11.46 10.28
CA MET A 209 23.68 11.84 11.37
C MET A 209 24.02 10.64 12.26
N THR A 210 23.02 9.81 12.58
CA THR A 210 23.23 8.61 13.41
C THR A 210 24.12 7.59 12.71
N THR A 211 23.98 7.43 11.41
CA THR A 211 24.83 6.53 10.62
C THR A 211 26.28 7.06 10.56
N ILE A 212 26.48 8.35 10.33
CA ILE A 212 27.80 8.97 10.35
C ILE A 212 28.46 8.75 11.72
N TYR A 213 27.76 9.03 12.80
CA TYR A 213 28.25 8.81 14.16
C TYR A 213 28.65 7.35 14.40
N SER A 214 27.88 6.41 13.92
CA SER A 214 28.17 4.99 14.06
C SER A 214 29.45 4.59 13.32
N ILE A 215 29.66 5.14 12.11
CA ILE A 215 30.88 4.91 11.32
C ILE A 215 32.10 5.52 12.01
N GLU A 216 31.98 6.75 12.50
CA GLU A 216 33.07 7.42 13.24
C GLU A 216 33.45 6.62 14.49
N ASN A 217 32.46 6.17 15.26
CA ASN A 217 32.71 5.40 16.48
C ASN A 217 33.39 4.06 16.17
N ALA A 218 32.96 3.36 15.11
CA ALA A 218 33.60 2.13 14.66
C ALA A 218 35.04 2.36 14.18
N TYR A 219 35.31 3.47 13.47
CA TYR A 219 36.64 3.84 13.00
C TYR A 219 37.59 4.09 14.16
N TYR A 220 37.20 4.89 15.16
CA TYR A 220 38.06 5.14 16.34
C TYR A 220 38.23 3.91 17.22
N SER A 221 37.20 3.06 17.31
CA SER A 221 37.31 1.76 18.01
C SER A 221 38.33 0.84 17.33
N LEU A 222 38.38 0.83 15.99
CA LEU A 222 39.39 0.07 15.25
C LEU A 222 40.81 0.60 15.48
N ILE A 223 40.99 1.93 15.52
CA ILE A 223 42.30 2.54 15.85
C ILE A 223 42.71 2.13 17.26
N GLY A 224 41.82 2.25 18.24
CA GLY A 224 42.11 1.84 19.62
C GLY A 224 42.55 0.37 19.73
N ALA A 225 41.78 -0.54 19.07
CA ALA A 225 42.11 -1.96 19.06
C ALA A 225 43.49 -2.24 18.40
N ARG A 226 43.86 -1.45 17.37
CA ARG A 226 45.19 -1.57 16.75
C ARG A 226 46.31 -1.13 17.68
N GLU A 227 46.14 -0.02 18.39
CA GLU A 227 47.10 0.44 19.39
C GLU A 227 47.26 -0.53 20.56
N ASP A 228 46.16 -1.17 20.97
CA ASP A 228 46.18 -2.22 22.01
C ASP A 228 47.03 -3.44 21.56
N ILE A 229 46.93 -3.84 20.28
CA ILE A 229 47.78 -4.91 19.72
C ILE A 229 49.26 -4.52 19.78
N ILE A 230 49.59 -3.31 19.34
CA ILE A 230 50.98 -2.82 19.38
C ILE A 230 51.54 -2.79 20.82
N ALA A 231 50.74 -2.35 21.78
CA ALA A 231 51.11 -2.36 23.19
C ALA A 231 51.31 -3.80 23.74
N ALA A 232 50.45 -4.73 23.33
CA ALA A 232 50.56 -6.15 23.71
C ALA A 232 51.82 -6.80 23.13
N GLU A 233 52.18 -6.51 21.87
CA GLU A 233 53.41 -7.00 21.23
C GLU A 233 54.67 -6.44 21.91
N GLN A 234 54.67 -5.17 22.30
CA GLN A 234 55.76 -4.58 23.07
C GLN A 234 55.93 -5.22 24.43
N ASN A 235 54.83 -5.47 25.16
CA ASN A 235 54.82 -6.15 26.44
C ASN A 235 55.34 -7.59 26.32
N LEU A 236 54.98 -8.31 25.27
CA LEU A 236 55.47 -9.64 24.99
C LEU A 236 57.00 -9.63 24.77
N SER A 237 57.51 -8.72 23.93
CA SER A 237 58.94 -8.58 23.64
C SER A 237 59.74 -8.28 24.93
N GLN A 238 59.24 -7.37 25.78
CA GLN A 238 59.87 -7.09 27.08
C GLN A 238 59.90 -8.31 28.01
N ALA A 239 58.82 -9.07 28.05
CA ALA A 239 58.74 -10.30 28.87
C ALA A 239 59.72 -11.38 28.36
N GLU A 240 59.87 -11.52 27.06
CA GLU A 240 60.84 -12.44 26.44
C GLU A 240 62.27 -12.02 26.75
N GLU A 241 62.62 -10.73 26.66
CA GLU A 241 63.93 -10.19 27.00
C GLU A 241 64.25 -10.40 28.48
N PHE A 242 63.31 -10.12 29.36
CA PHE A 242 63.45 -10.40 30.81
C PHE A 242 63.70 -11.87 31.12
N LEU A 243 63.00 -12.75 30.41
CA LEU A 243 63.17 -14.21 30.56
C LEU A 243 64.58 -14.65 30.11
N GLU A 244 65.07 -14.13 29.00
CA GLU A 244 66.46 -14.40 28.53
C GLU A 244 67.52 -13.90 29.52
N GLU A 245 67.36 -12.65 30.01
CA GLU A 245 68.28 -12.13 31.04
C GLU A 245 68.29 -12.97 32.32
N THR A 246 67.14 -13.42 32.76
CA THR A 246 67.02 -14.25 33.94
C THR A 246 67.68 -15.63 33.74
N ARG A 247 67.52 -16.22 32.56
CA ARG A 247 68.19 -17.49 32.20
C ARG A 247 69.71 -17.37 32.14
N LYS A 248 70.28 -16.21 31.80
CA LYS A 248 71.73 -15.97 31.77
C LYS A 248 72.31 -15.73 33.15
N LYS A 249 71.51 -15.41 34.17
CA LYS A 249 71.93 -15.14 35.54
C LYS A 249 71.83 -16.37 36.44
N VAL A 250 71.21 -17.43 36.02
CA VAL A 250 71.16 -18.75 36.67
C VAL A 250 72.17 -19.67 36.03
#